data_6c0779d977464861bbb9c65047a74464
#
_entry.id   6c0779d977464861bbb9c65047a74464
#
_cell.length_a   1.000
_cell.length_b   1.000
_cell.length_c   1.000
_cell.angle_alpha   90.00
_cell.angle_beta   90.00
_cell.angle_gamma   90.00
#
_symmetry.space_group_name_H-M   'P 1'
#
loop_
_entity.id
_entity.type
_entity.pdbx_description
1 polymer ?
#
loop_
_entity_poly.entity_id
_entity_poly.type
_entity_poly.pdbx_seq_one_letter_code
_entity_poly.pdbx_strand_id
1 'polypeptide(L)'
;MKSKTEELSFTYFPENYRWSHGLLIGLNMAPWGGAEIGEVNRIGLRLKTCIGNDDAWFQEWTREARIVEERGRECIANRRTASGAQYLHRASAYYHVGERFLQPKNKEGLDAYMRGVLCFRDAAKYIKRPRIEHVEIPYEGTSLPAVYVHAEPANTSGKTPAVVFFDGLDVTKEIQYFKGVPDLVARGIACLVVDGPGNGESIRFRGLYLRHDTEHYASLVWDYLASRPEIDPKRIGVMAISLGGYYAPRAAALDQRYACCLAWGAQWDYQKIWRDRFDRLAQADTPSLSVAAQHISWVLNASSQDDALKRLEPFKLDGVVQKINCPFLMLHGEGDEQIPLSEAQKCFEAVGSRQKTMKIFTREEGGYHHCQIDNQSICSAYMWDWLEQVLQPER
;
A
#
# COMPACT_ATOMS: atom_id res chain seq x y z
N MET A 1 -0.18 -36.01 5.21
CA MET A 1 0.19 -35.22 6.39
C MET A 1 1.28 -34.26 5.94
N LYS A 2 0.94 -32.97 5.72
CA LYS A 2 1.98 -31.95 5.57
C LYS A 2 2.74 -31.90 6.88
N SER A 3 4.06 -32.05 6.85
CA SER A 3 4.89 -31.85 8.03
C SER A 3 4.55 -30.47 8.59
N LYS A 4 4.33 -30.35 9.90
CA LYS A 4 4.32 -29.07 10.59
C LYS A 4 5.74 -28.49 10.44
N THR A 5 6.00 -27.84 9.32
CA THR A 5 7.09 -26.89 9.22
C THR A 5 6.80 -25.84 10.27
N GLU A 6 7.71 -25.60 11.19
CA GLU A 6 7.60 -24.52 12.16
C GLU A 6 7.24 -23.24 11.41
N GLU A 7 6.04 -22.69 11.68
CA GLU A 7 5.63 -21.42 11.13
C GLU A 7 6.53 -20.34 11.77
N LEU A 8 7.46 -19.79 11.00
CA LEU A 8 8.34 -18.72 11.46
C LEU A 8 7.66 -17.34 11.43
N SER A 9 6.42 -17.26 10.97
CA SER A 9 5.65 -16.02 10.91
C SER A 9 4.50 -16.02 11.90
N PHE A 10 4.16 -14.83 12.37
CA PHE A 10 3.03 -14.63 13.27
C PHE A 10 1.71 -14.88 12.56
N THR A 11 1.05 -15.98 12.87
CA THR A 11 -0.24 -16.39 12.31
C THR A 11 -1.31 -16.32 13.38
N TYR A 12 -2.09 -15.24 13.42
CA TYR A 12 -3.08 -15.03 14.49
C TYR A 12 -4.31 -15.94 14.32
N PHE A 13 -4.72 -16.21 13.07
CA PHE A 13 -5.80 -17.10 12.69
C PHE A 13 -5.26 -18.20 11.78
N PRO A 14 -4.73 -19.32 12.33
CA PRO A 14 -4.04 -20.34 11.53
C PRO A 14 -4.90 -20.95 10.40
N GLU A 15 -6.22 -20.94 10.58
CA GLU A 15 -7.17 -21.50 9.63
C GLU A 15 -7.62 -20.51 8.54
N ASN A 16 -7.20 -19.22 8.63
CA ASN A 16 -7.64 -18.18 7.74
C ASN A 16 -6.49 -17.22 7.38
N TYR A 17 -5.85 -17.50 6.25
CA TYR A 17 -4.75 -16.68 5.73
C TYR A 17 -5.13 -15.21 5.60
N ARG A 18 -6.29 -14.91 4.98
CA ARG A 18 -6.76 -13.54 4.73
C ARG A 18 -6.91 -12.74 6.01
N TRP A 19 -7.49 -13.32 7.05
CA TRP A 19 -7.67 -12.67 8.34
C TRP A 19 -6.35 -12.51 9.10
N SER A 20 -5.46 -13.53 9.06
CA SER A 20 -4.11 -13.41 9.62
C SER A 20 -3.32 -12.30 8.95
N HIS A 21 -3.36 -12.25 7.62
CA HIS A 21 -2.72 -11.19 6.83
C HIS A 21 -3.31 -9.80 7.14
N GLY A 22 -4.64 -9.68 7.22
CA GLY A 22 -5.32 -8.42 7.57
C GLY A 22 -4.98 -7.92 8.97
N LEU A 23 -4.86 -8.82 9.94
CA LEU A 23 -4.46 -8.47 11.30
C LEU A 23 -2.99 -8.03 11.36
N LEU A 24 -2.10 -8.71 10.62
CA LEU A 24 -0.69 -8.30 10.48
C LEU A 24 -0.55 -6.93 9.81
N ILE A 25 -1.38 -6.58 8.83
CA ILE A 25 -1.41 -5.19 8.29
C ILE A 25 -1.68 -4.21 9.44
N GLY A 26 -2.65 -4.52 10.32
CA GLY A 26 -2.92 -3.69 11.49
C GLY A 26 -1.71 -3.57 12.41
N LEU A 27 -1.10 -4.69 12.81
CA LEU A 27 0.05 -4.70 13.72
C LEU A 27 1.27 -4.00 13.13
N ASN A 28 1.54 -4.15 11.84
CA ASN A 28 2.68 -3.54 11.17
C ASN A 28 2.63 -2.00 11.11
N MET A 29 1.48 -1.41 11.37
CA MET A 29 1.37 0.05 11.47
C MET A 29 1.80 0.60 12.84
N ALA A 30 1.99 -0.27 13.85
CA ALA A 30 2.33 0.14 15.22
C ALA A 30 3.62 0.97 15.32
N PRO A 31 4.74 0.65 14.64
CA PRO A 31 5.96 1.43 14.70
C PRO A 31 5.79 2.90 14.30
N TRP A 32 4.82 3.18 13.44
CA TRP A 32 4.54 4.53 12.91
C TRP A 32 3.25 5.16 13.45
N GLY A 33 2.73 4.61 14.57
CA GLY A 33 1.59 5.20 15.30
C GLY A 33 0.21 4.90 14.70
N GLY A 34 0.12 3.97 13.73
CA GLY A 34 -1.15 3.54 13.13
C GLY A 34 -1.87 2.44 13.90
N ALA A 35 -1.23 1.84 14.90
CA ALA A 35 -1.84 0.81 15.73
C ALA A 35 -1.25 0.76 17.14
N GLU A 36 -1.99 0.11 18.05
CA GLU A 36 -1.53 -0.31 19.36
C GLU A 36 -1.75 -1.82 19.52
N ILE A 37 -0.70 -2.55 19.87
CA ILE A 37 -0.72 -4.03 19.92
C ILE A 37 -1.87 -4.55 20.78
N GLY A 38 -2.10 -3.95 21.96
CA GLY A 38 -3.17 -4.35 22.87
C GLY A 38 -4.58 -4.10 22.32
N GLU A 39 -4.77 -3.04 21.52
CA GLU A 39 -6.04 -2.74 20.85
C GLU A 39 -6.31 -3.77 19.75
N VAL A 40 -5.32 -4.04 18.90
CA VAL A 40 -5.42 -5.07 17.84
C VAL A 40 -5.61 -6.47 18.42
N ASN A 41 -4.92 -6.81 19.51
CA ASN A 41 -5.13 -8.08 20.18
C ASN A 41 -6.56 -8.23 20.73
N ARG A 42 -7.15 -7.18 21.32
CA ARG A 42 -8.56 -7.22 21.77
C ARG A 42 -9.53 -7.51 20.63
N ILE A 43 -9.32 -6.88 19.46
CA ILE A 43 -10.09 -7.16 18.24
C ILE A 43 -9.94 -8.63 17.87
N GLY A 44 -8.70 -9.11 17.76
CA GLY A 44 -8.39 -10.49 17.39
C GLY A 44 -9.01 -11.53 18.33
N LEU A 45 -8.98 -11.29 19.65
CA LEU A 45 -9.59 -12.17 20.64
C LEU A 45 -11.12 -12.29 20.45
N ARG A 46 -11.81 -11.18 20.16
CA ARG A 46 -13.26 -11.19 19.88
C ARG A 46 -13.58 -11.92 18.57
N LEU A 47 -12.72 -11.80 17.57
CA LEU A 47 -12.89 -12.44 16.27
C LEU A 47 -12.62 -13.96 16.27
N LYS A 48 -11.94 -14.53 17.29
CA LYS A 48 -11.66 -15.97 17.36
C LYS A 48 -12.91 -16.84 17.39
N THR A 49 -14.06 -16.31 17.83
CA THR A 49 -15.32 -17.04 17.91
C THR A 49 -16.13 -17.02 16.61
N CYS A 50 -15.69 -16.27 15.59
CA CYS A 50 -16.43 -16.04 14.35
C CYS A 50 -15.50 -15.97 13.12
N ILE A 51 -14.43 -16.78 13.11
CA ILE A 51 -13.43 -16.79 12.02
C ILE A 51 -14.11 -16.97 10.65
N GLY A 52 -13.77 -16.09 9.72
CA GLY A 52 -14.29 -16.11 8.35
C GLY A 52 -15.59 -15.31 8.13
N ASN A 53 -16.21 -14.77 9.19
CA ASN A 53 -17.34 -13.84 9.07
C ASN A 53 -16.84 -12.42 8.86
N ASP A 54 -16.83 -11.95 7.61
CA ASP A 54 -16.31 -10.63 7.25
C ASP A 54 -17.17 -9.46 7.80
N ASP A 55 -18.46 -9.67 8.05
CA ASP A 55 -19.29 -8.68 8.75
C ASP A 55 -18.85 -8.51 10.21
N ALA A 56 -18.53 -9.64 10.89
CA ALA A 56 -17.98 -9.57 12.25
C ALA A 56 -16.60 -8.88 12.27
N TRP A 57 -15.76 -9.14 11.27
CA TRP A 57 -14.50 -8.41 11.09
C TRP A 57 -14.74 -6.90 11.03
N PHE A 58 -15.65 -6.46 10.15
CA PHE A 58 -15.99 -5.05 10.00
C PHE A 58 -16.52 -4.45 11.32
N GLN A 59 -17.44 -5.13 11.99
CA GLN A 59 -18.05 -4.63 13.24
C GLN A 59 -17.02 -4.48 14.37
N GLU A 60 -16.13 -5.45 14.57
CA GLU A 60 -15.16 -5.41 15.67
C GLU A 60 -14.05 -4.37 15.45
N TRP A 61 -13.55 -4.25 14.22
CA TRP A 61 -12.57 -3.21 13.89
C TRP A 61 -13.18 -1.80 13.97
N THR A 62 -14.37 -1.59 13.44
CA THR A 62 -15.02 -0.27 13.49
C THR A 62 -15.50 0.10 14.90
N ARG A 63 -15.85 -0.89 15.73
CA ARG A 63 -16.11 -0.67 17.15
C ARG A 63 -14.88 -0.12 17.88
N GLU A 64 -13.72 -0.75 17.70
CA GLU A 64 -12.48 -0.28 18.30
C GLU A 64 -12.08 1.09 17.73
N ALA A 65 -12.24 1.30 16.43
CA ALA A 65 -11.98 2.59 15.78
C ALA A 65 -12.80 3.73 16.42
N ARG A 66 -14.10 3.52 16.67
CA ARG A 66 -14.97 4.52 17.34
C ARG A 66 -14.48 4.86 18.75
N ILE A 67 -14.13 3.85 19.54
CA ILE A 67 -13.61 4.05 20.92
C ILE A 67 -12.33 4.89 20.89
N VAL A 68 -11.44 4.60 19.97
CA VAL A 68 -10.16 5.31 19.82
C VAL A 68 -10.38 6.72 19.28
N GLU A 69 -11.29 6.89 18.31
CA GLU A 69 -11.68 8.21 17.79
C GLU A 69 -12.27 9.11 18.88
N GLU A 70 -13.21 8.60 19.69
CA GLU A 70 -13.83 9.35 20.80
C GLU A 70 -12.78 9.86 21.79
N ARG A 71 -11.82 9.00 22.18
CA ARG A 71 -10.68 9.40 23.03
C ARG A 71 -9.83 10.50 22.37
N GLY A 72 -9.59 10.38 21.07
CA GLY A 72 -8.85 11.38 20.30
C GLY A 72 -9.54 12.74 20.32
N ARG A 73 -10.83 12.76 20.02
CA ARG A 73 -11.65 13.99 20.03
C ARG A 73 -11.75 14.60 21.43
N GLU A 74 -11.93 13.79 22.45
CA GLU A 74 -11.90 14.25 23.85
C GLU A 74 -10.55 14.90 24.22
N CYS A 75 -9.44 14.28 23.82
CA CYS A 75 -8.11 14.83 24.06
C CYS A 75 -7.94 16.20 23.38
N ILE A 76 -8.40 16.34 22.13
CA ILE A 76 -8.35 17.63 21.41
C ILE A 76 -9.21 18.68 22.09
N ALA A 77 -10.43 18.34 22.47
CA ALA A 77 -11.33 19.25 23.19
C ALA A 77 -10.71 19.77 24.51
N ASN A 78 -9.93 18.92 25.16
CA ASN A 78 -9.20 19.25 26.39
C ASN A 78 -7.80 19.82 26.13
N ARG A 79 -7.49 20.31 24.93
CA ARG A 79 -6.21 20.89 24.51
C ARG A 79 -4.99 19.94 24.57
N ARG A 80 -5.20 18.64 24.68
CA ARG A 80 -4.18 17.59 24.63
C ARG A 80 -3.98 17.13 23.19
N THR A 81 -3.62 18.08 22.31
CA THR A 81 -3.67 17.92 20.85
C THR A 81 -2.72 16.84 20.32
N ALA A 82 -1.52 16.70 20.90
CA ALA A 82 -0.56 15.66 20.47
C ALA A 82 -1.11 14.26 20.73
N SER A 83 -1.64 13.98 21.94
CA SER A 83 -2.27 12.70 22.25
C SER A 83 -3.52 12.47 21.39
N GLY A 84 -4.31 13.53 21.18
CA GLY A 84 -5.49 13.47 20.32
C GLY A 84 -5.16 13.06 18.87
N ALA A 85 -4.11 13.63 18.29
CA ALA A 85 -3.64 13.28 16.97
C ALA A 85 -3.20 11.82 16.85
N GLN A 86 -2.48 11.29 17.86
CA GLN A 86 -2.08 9.89 17.90
C GLN A 86 -3.29 8.94 17.93
N TYR A 87 -4.31 9.26 18.74
CA TYR A 87 -5.54 8.48 18.75
C TYR A 87 -6.28 8.53 17.41
N LEU A 88 -6.39 9.71 16.79
CA LEU A 88 -7.06 9.84 15.49
C LEU A 88 -6.33 9.11 14.37
N HIS A 89 -4.99 9.08 14.36
CA HIS A 89 -4.21 8.27 13.41
C HIS A 89 -4.54 6.77 13.57
N ARG A 90 -4.57 6.24 14.80
CA ARG A 90 -4.96 4.84 15.02
C ARG A 90 -6.40 4.57 14.61
N ALA A 91 -7.33 5.46 14.96
CA ALA A 91 -8.72 5.33 14.55
C ALA A 91 -8.87 5.26 13.02
N SER A 92 -8.15 6.11 12.29
CA SER A 92 -8.09 6.06 10.83
C SER A 92 -7.69 4.69 10.32
N ALA A 93 -6.56 4.17 10.80
CA ALA A 93 -6.07 2.86 10.41
C ALA A 93 -7.08 1.73 10.68
N TYR A 94 -7.72 1.75 11.85
CA TYR A 94 -8.70 0.73 12.23
C TYR A 94 -9.99 0.77 11.38
N TYR A 95 -10.48 1.95 11.01
CA TYR A 95 -11.60 2.07 10.07
C TYR A 95 -11.25 1.46 8.71
N HIS A 96 -10.07 1.74 8.18
CA HIS A 96 -9.63 1.21 6.89
C HIS A 96 -9.40 -0.31 6.92
N VAL A 97 -8.79 -0.85 7.99
CA VAL A 97 -8.63 -2.30 8.16
C VAL A 97 -9.99 -2.98 8.33
N GLY A 98 -10.93 -2.35 9.03
CA GLY A 98 -12.28 -2.87 9.22
C GLY A 98 -13.06 -2.98 7.91
N GLU A 99 -13.05 -1.95 7.09
CA GLU A 99 -13.81 -1.89 5.82
C GLU A 99 -13.24 -2.82 4.75
N ARG A 100 -11.97 -3.18 4.86
CA ARG A 100 -11.19 -3.90 3.84
C ARG A 100 -11.87 -5.14 3.28
N PHE A 101 -12.44 -6.00 4.12
CA PHE A 101 -13.04 -7.27 3.69
C PHE A 101 -14.53 -7.19 3.39
N LEU A 102 -15.19 -6.08 3.74
CA LEU A 102 -16.62 -5.92 3.50
C LEU A 102 -16.93 -5.92 2.00
N GLN A 103 -17.81 -6.84 1.57
CA GLN A 103 -18.28 -6.94 0.19
C GLN A 103 -19.76 -7.33 0.18
N PRO A 104 -20.58 -6.70 -0.64
CA PRO A 104 -20.27 -5.51 -1.46
C PRO A 104 -19.96 -4.29 -0.60
N LYS A 105 -19.33 -3.27 -1.17
CA LYS A 105 -19.09 -1.98 -0.50
C LYS A 105 -20.42 -1.25 -0.32
N ASN A 106 -21.05 -1.46 0.83
CA ASN A 106 -22.34 -0.86 1.19
C ASN A 106 -22.15 0.52 1.84
N LYS A 107 -23.26 1.20 2.08
CA LYS A 107 -23.26 2.55 2.67
C LYS A 107 -22.53 2.60 4.03
N GLU A 108 -22.74 1.62 4.90
CA GLU A 108 -22.11 1.57 6.23
C GLU A 108 -20.58 1.45 6.12
N GLY A 109 -20.08 0.60 5.20
CA GLY A 109 -18.67 0.47 4.90
C GLY A 109 -18.06 1.77 4.35
N LEU A 110 -18.75 2.42 3.40
CA LEU A 110 -18.30 3.69 2.83
C LEU A 110 -18.30 4.83 3.87
N ASP A 111 -19.31 4.89 4.75
CA ASP A 111 -19.34 5.85 5.86
C ASP A 111 -18.18 5.60 6.85
N ALA A 112 -17.89 4.34 7.19
CA ALA A 112 -16.76 3.98 8.05
C ALA A 112 -15.41 4.34 7.39
N TYR A 113 -15.26 4.05 6.09
CA TYR A 113 -14.08 4.44 5.32
C TYR A 113 -13.85 5.95 5.36
N MET A 114 -14.90 6.75 5.08
CA MET A 114 -14.81 8.22 5.13
C MET A 114 -14.46 8.73 6.53
N ARG A 115 -14.97 8.10 7.61
CA ARG A 115 -14.54 8.43 8.97
C ARG A 115 -13.06 8.20 9.16
N GLY A 116 -12.50 7.12 8.62
CA GLY A 116 -11.05 6.87 8.61
C GLY A 116 -10.27 8.01 7.94
N VAL A 117 -10.69 8.43 6.74
CA VAL A 117 -10.11 9.56 6.01
C VAL A 117 -10.16 10.85 6.85
N LEU A 118 -11.32 11.15 7.44
CA LEU A 118 -11.48 12.36 8.27
C LEU A 118 -10.63 12.31 9.54
N CYS A 119 -10.51 11.16 10.20
CA CYS A 119 -9.62 10.99 11.35
C CYS A 119 -8.15 11.28 10.97
N PHE A 120 -7.68 10.78 9.82
CA PHE A 120 -6.32 11.06 9.35
C PHE A 120 -6.12 12.55 9.05
N ARG A 121 -7.07 13.17 8.34
CA ARG A 121 -7.04 14.60 8.03
C ARG A 121 -7.05 15.47 9.28
N ASP A 122 -7.83 15.10 10.29
CA ASP A 122 -7.89 15.82 11.56
C ASP A 122 -6.61 15.65 12.36
N ALA A 123 -6.01 14.45 12.40
CA ALA A 123 -4.73 14.20 13.06
C ALA A 123 -3.60 15.05 12.46
N ALA A 124 -3.53 15.14 11.13
CA ALA A 124 -2.52 15.90 10.41
C ALA A 124 -2.47 17.40 10.81
N LYS A 125 -3.61 17.97 11.23
CA LYS A 125 -3.67 19.37 11.72
C LYS A 125 -2.82 19.63 12.97
N TYR A 126 -2.59 18.60 13.78
CA TYR A 126 -1.90 18.68 15.07
C TYR A 126 -0.52 18.02 15.07
N ILE A 127 -0.18 17.26 14.02
CA ILE A 127 1.14 16.67 13.83
C ILE A 127 2.06 17.74 13.22
N LYS A 128 3.10 18.09 13.97
CA LYS A 128 4.05 19.11 13.54
C LYS A 128 5.17 18.52 12.68
N ARG A 129 5.54 17.26 12.89
CA ARG A 129 6.62 16.55 12.21
C ARG A 129 6.27 15.07 12.08
N PRO A 130 6.32 14.55 10.84
CA PRO A 130 6.47 15.30 9.59
C PRO A 130 5.22 16.17 9.30
N ARG A 131 5.40 17.25 8.53
CA ARG A 131 4.26 18.01 8.02
C ARG A 131 3.54 17.19 6.94
N ILE A 132 2.21 17.11 7.07
CA ILE A 132 1.33 16.33 6.20
C ILE A 132 0.33 17.26 5.52
N GLU A 133 0.23 17.18 4.20
CA GLU A 133 -0.76 17.91 3.40
C GLU A 133 -1.68 16.94 2.67
N HIS A 134 -2.98 17.18 2.70
CA HIS A 134 -3.93 16.52 1.82
C HIS A 134 -4.02 17.30 0.52
N VAL A 135 -3.83 16.60 -0.59
CA VAL A 135 -3.79 17.20 -1.92
C VAL A 135 -4.73 16.47 -2.86
N GLU A 136 -5.21 17.21 -3.84
CA GLU A 136 -6.09 16.73 -4.91
C GLU A 136 -5.41 17.00 -6.24
N ILE A 137 -5.01 15.95 -6.95
CA ILE A 137 -4.33 16.05 -8.23
C ILE A 137 -5.38 16.01 -9.34
N PRO A 138 -5.53 17.05 -10.16
CA PRO A 138 -6.53 17.07 -11.24
C PRO A 138 -6.38 15.86 -12.17
N TYR A 139 -7.50 15.19 -12.45
CA TYR A 139 -7.52 13.97 -13.25
C TYR A 139 -8.89 13.74 -13.89
N GLU A 140 -8.97 13.69 -15.23
CA GLU A 140 -10.16 13.29 -16.02
C GLU A 140 -11.49 13.90 -15.53
N GLY A 141 -11.55 15.21 -15.29
CA GLY A 141 -12.75 15.90 -14.81
C GLY A 141 -13.04 15.75 -13.31
N THR A 142 -12.19 15.04 -12.59
CA THR A 142 -12.17 14.88 -11.13
C THR A 142 -10.75 15.07 -10.61
N SER A 143 -10.35 14.36 -9.55
CA SER A 143 -9.00 14.39 -9.02
C SER A 143 -8.58 13.05 -8.42
N LEU A 144 -7.27 12.84 -8.25
CA LEU A 144 -6.70 11.77 -7.47
C LEU A 144 -6.40 12.29 -6.06
N PRO A 145 -6.98 11.70 -5.00
CA PRO A 145 -6.66 12.05 -3.63
C PRO A 145 -5.25 11.58 -3.27
N ALA A 146 -4.50 12.44 -2.61
CA ALA A 146 -3.16 12.09 -2.18
C ALA A 146 -2.82 12.71 -0.82
N VAL A 147 -1.76 12.18 -0.21
CA VAL A 147 -1.13 12.71 1.00
C VAL A 147 0.31 13.06 0.64
N TYR A 148 0.64 14.35 0.70
CA TYR A 148 2.01 14.82 0.55
C TYR A 148 2.65 14.98 1.93
N VAL A 149 3.76 14.30 2.15
CA VAL A 149 4.53 14.33 3.39
C VAL A 149 5.87 15.00 3.10
N HIS A 150 6.11 16.13 3.77
CA HIS A 150 7.31 16.92 3.59
C HIS A 150 8.55 16.19 4.12
N ALA A 151 9.68 16.39 3.47
CA ALA A 151 10.97 15.94 3.95
C ALA A 151 11.34 16.61 5.30
N GLU A 152 12.05 15.87 6.14
CA GLU A 152 12.55 16.31 7.44
C GLU A 152 14.07 16.00 7.56
N PRO A 153 14.92 16.96 7.89
CA PRO A 153 14.60 18.37 7.99
C PRO A 153 14.21 18.98 6.64
N ALA A 154 13.38 20.00 6.68
CA ALA A 154 13.09 20.73 5.44
C ALA A 154 14.39 21.34 4.87
N ASN A 155 14.68 21.04 3.60
CA ASN A 155 15.81 21.65 2.94
C ASN A 155 15.49 23.15 2.69
N THR A 156 16.27 24.03 3.32
CA THR A 156 16.11 25.50 3.21
C THR A 156 17.06 26.11 2.20
N SER A 157 18.07 25.37 1.72
CA SER A 157 19.14 25.85 0.85
C SER A 157 19.04 25.35 -0.60
N GLY A 158 18.24 24.30 -0.84
CA GLY A 158 18.11 23.66 -2.15
C GLY A 158 16.75 23.03 -2.39
N LYS A 159 16.65 22.26 -3.46
CA LYS A 159 15.45 21.51 -3.82
C LYS A 159 15.52 20.08 -3.27
N THR A 160 14.40 19.60 -2.79
CA THR A 160 14.24 18.30 -2.12
C THR A 160 13.93 17.20 -3.14
N PRO A 161 14.57 16.01 -3.05
CA PRO A 161 14.11 14.84 -3.78
C PRO A 161 12.74 14.35 -3.28
N ALA A 162 11.98 13.68 -4.13
CA ALA A 162 10.67 13.14 -3.75
C ALA A 162 10.43 11.75 -4.33
N VAL A 163 9.51 11.02 -3.71
CA VAL A 163 9.03 9.73 -4.20
C VAL A 163 7.51 9.77 -4.33
N VAL A 164 7.01 9.35 -5.50
CA VAL A 164 5.60 8.96 -5.67
C VAL A 164 5.44 7.55 -5.14
N PHE A 165 4.46 7.35 -4.25
CA PHE A 165 4.17 6.05 -3.68
C PHE A 165 2.73 5.64 -4.02
N PHE A 166 2.58 4.72 -5.00
CA PHE A 166 1.29 4.16 -5.35
C PHE A 166 0.95 2.94 -4.49
N ASP A 167 -0.33 2.76 -4.26
CA ASP A 167 -0.88 1.64 -3.51
C ASP A 167 -0.76 0.29 -4.26
N GLY A 168 -1.14 -0.79 -3.58
CA GLY A 168 -1.37 -2.10 -4.19
C GLY A 168 -2.82 -2.26 -4.68
N LEU A 169 -3.35 -3.50 -4.60
CA LEU A 169 -4.74 -3.77 -5.01
C LEU A 169 -5.78 -3.20 -4.03
N ASP A 170 -5.47 -3.15 -2.74
CA ASP A 170 -6.44 -3.03 -1.65
C ASP A 170 -5.94 -2.19 -0.45
N VAL A 171 -4.84 -1.51 -0.61
CA VAL A 171 -4.28 -0.58 0.37
C VAL A 171 -4.72 0.84 0.03
N THR A 172 -4.75 1.72 0.99
CA THR A 172 -5.13 3.13 0.84
C THR A 172 -3.98 4.04 1.22
N LYS A 173 -3.97 5.28 0.76
CA LYS A 173 -2.91 6.23 1.06
C LYS A 173 -2.68 6.45 2.57
N GLU A 174 -3.74 6.33 3.40
CA GLU A 174 -3.62 6.44 4.85
C GLU A 174 -2.86 5.24 5.44
N ILE A 175 -3.18 4.02 5.00
CA ILE A 175 -2.45 2.81 5.42
C ILE A 175 -1.00 2.85 4.90
N GLN A 176 -0.79 3.31 3.67
CA GLN A 176 0.55 3.44 3.09
C GLN A 176 1.44 4.41 3.88
N TYR A 177 0.89 5.49 4.40
CA TYR A 177 1.62 6.38 5.30
C TYR A 177 2.28 5.60 6.46
N PHE A 178 1.53 4.67 7.06
CA PHE A 178 2.02 3.82 8.16
C PHE A 178 2.91 2.65 7.72
N LYS A 179 3.36 2.62 6.47
CA LYS A 179 4.34 1.65 5.97
C LYS A 179 5.77 2.23 5.88
N GLY A 180 6.11 3.12 6.81
CA GLY A 180 7.44 3.68 6.94
C GLY A 180 7.65 5.01 6.21
N VAL A 181 6.60 5.68 5.75
CA VAL A 181 6.75 7.02 5.16
C VAL A 181 7.40 8.02 6.13
N PRO A 182 7.09 8.02 7.46
CA PRO A 182 7.81 8.88 8.40
C PRO A 182 9.33 8.66 8.42
N ASP A 183 9.79 7.42 8.28
CA ASP A 183 11.23 7.11 8.24
C ASP A 183 11.88 7.53 6.93
N LEU A 184 11.16 7.42 5.80
CA LEU A 184 11.61 7.90 4.50
C LEU A 184 11.81 9.42 4.53
N VAL A 185 10.81 10.16 5.02
CA VAL A 185 10.90 11.62 5.02
C VAL A 185 11.91 12.15 6.02
N ALA A 186 12.19 11.43 7.11
CA ALA A 186 13.28 11.73 8.05
C ALA A 186 14.68 11.66 7.40
N ARG A 187 14.79 11.04 6.21
CA ARG A 187 16.03 10.98 5.41
C ARG A 187 16.13 12.13 4.40
N GLY A 188 15.27 13.12 4.47
CA GLY A 188 15.28 14.29 3.57
C GLY A 188 14.64 14.02 2.20
N ILE A 189 13.82 12.99 2.06
CA ILE A 189 13.10 12.66 0.82
C ILE A 189 11.60 12.87 1.05
N ALA A 190 10.96 13.79 0.31
CA ALA A 190 9.52 13.98 0.40
C ALA A 190 8.76 12.78 -0.19
N CYS A 191 7.55 12.54 0.28
CA CYS A 191 6.74 11.43 -0.20
C CYS A 191 5.33 11.90 -0.60
N LEU A 192 4.87 11.50 -1.77
CA LEU A 192 3.51 11.70 -2.24
C LEU A 192 2.82 10.35 -2.37
N VAL A 193 1.95 10.03 -1.41
CA VAL A 193 1.16 8.79 -1.39
C VAL A 193 -0.17 9.05 -2.09
N VAL A 194 -0.51 8.25 -3.11
CA VAL A 194 -1.62 8.54 -4.03
C VAL A 194 -2.60 7.39 -4.09
N ASP A 195 -3.89 7.66 -3.85
CA ASP A 195 -4.97 6.75 -4.23
C ASP A 195 -5.19 6.83 -5.76
N GLY A 196 -4.52 5.95 -6.51
CA GLY A 196 -4.70 5.84 -7.95
C GLY A 196 -6.06 5.24 -8.34
N PRO A 197 -6.39 5.17 -9.66
CA PRO A 197 -7.57 4.48 -10.13
C PRO A 197 -7.63 3.02 -9.62
N GLY A 198 -8.77 2.64 -9.04
CA GLY A 198 -8.97 1.34 -8.39
C GLY A 198 -8.68 1.32 -6.89
N ASN A 199 -8.11 2.39 -6.31
CA ASN A 199 -7.71 2.45 -4.91
C ASN A 199 -8.46 3.53 -4.11
N GLY A 200 -8.48 3.34 -2.81
CA GLY A 200 -8.85 4.32 -1.82
C GLY A 200 -10.14 5.12 -2.08
N GLU A 201 -10.05 6.43 -1.95
CA GLU A 201 -11.15 7.36 -2.26
C GLU A 201 -11.46 7.40 -3.78
N SER A 202 -10.48 7.13 -4.64
CA SER A 202 -10.64 7.18 -6.10
C SER A 202 -11.72 6.21 -6.58
N ILE A 203 -11.72 4.97 -6.11
CA ILE A 203 -12.76 4.02 -6.50
C ILE A 203 -14.04 4.21 -5.67
N ARG A 204 -13.94 4.48 -4.36
CA ARG A 204 -15.10 4.52 -3.46
C ARG A 204 -16.03 5.71 -3.70
N PHE A 205 -15.47 6.86 -4.07
CA PHE A 205 -16.24 8.11 -4.15
C PHE A 205 -16.17 8.82 -5.49
N ARG A 206 -15.26 8.39 -6.41
CA ARG A 206 -15.05 9.06 -7.70
C ARG A 206 -15.30 8.17 -8.90
N GLY A 207 -15.58 6.87 -8.68
CA GLY A 207 -15.85 5.92 -9.76
C GLY A 207 -14.63 5.67 -10.66
N LEU A 208 -13.43 5.93 -10.16
CA LEU A 208 -12.20 5.67 -10.89
C LEU A 208 -11.78 4.22 -10.69
N TYR A 209 -12.09 3.39 -11.66
CA TYR A 209 -11.79 1.96 -11.64
C TYR A 209 -10.34 1.67 -12.05
N LEU A 210 -9.89 0.47 -11.67
CA LEU A 210 -8.55 -0.04 -11.98
C LEU A 210 -8.30 -0.05 -13.49
N ARG A 211 -7.14 0.49 -13.89
CA ARG A 211 -6.72 0.57 -15.29
C ARG A 211 -5.29 0.05 -15.46
N HIS A 212 -4.99 -0.50 -16.62
CA HIS A 212 -3.68 -1.09 -16.91
C HIS A 212 -2.61 -0.05 -17.30
N ASP A 213 -3.00 1.06 -17.87
CA ASP A 213 -2.11 2.12 -18.39
C ASP A 213 -1.71 3.11 -17.28
N THR A 214 -0.96 2.60 -16.31
CA THR A 214 -0.50 3.35 -15.13
C THR A 214 0.24 4.64 -15.50
N GLU A 215 0.99 4.62 -16.60
CA GLU A 215 1.72 5.78 -17.10
C GLU A 215 0.84 7.00 -17.30
N HIS A 216 -0.43 6.79 -17.65
CA HIS A 216 -1.37 7.87 -17.91
C HIS A 216 -1.60 8.77 -16.68
N TYR A 217 -1.85 8.17 -15.52
CA TYR A 217 -2.03 8.95 -14.29
C TYR A 217 -0.70 9.22 -13.56
N ALA A 218 0.28 8.33 -13.68
CA ALA A 218 1.58 8.52 -13.05
C ALA A 218 2.33 9.73 -13.62
N SER A 219 2.21 10.02 -14.92
CA SER A 219 2.78 11.23 -15.53
C SER A 219 2.17 12.51 -14.95
N LEU A 220 0.85 12.53 -14.73
CA LEU A 220 0.18 13.68 -14.10
C LEU A 220 0.60 13.88 -12.63
N VAL A 221 0.81 12.77 -11.91
CA VAL A 221 1.33 12.79 -10.54
C VAL A 221 2.78 13.31 -10.50
N TRP A 222 3.60 12.92 -11.49
CA TRP A 222 4.94 13.46 -11.64
C TRP A 222 4.90 14.97 -11.90
N ASP A 223 4.04 15.44 -12.84
CA ASP A 223 3.86 16.88 -13.17
C ASP A 223 3.44 17.67 -11.92
N TYR A 224 2.54 17.13 -11.11
CA TYR A 224 2.13 17.74 -9.84
C TYR A 224 3.34 17.94 -8.90
N LEU A 225 4.16 16.91 -8.68
CA LEU A 225 5.35 17.03 -7.83
C LEU A 225 6.36 18.01 -8.42
N ALA A 226 6.61 17.95 -9.72
CA ALA A 226 7.55 18.83 -10.40
C ALA A 226 7.12 20.30 -10.36
N SER A 227 5.81 20.58 -10.24
CA SER A 227 5.29 21.95 -10.10
C SER A 227 5.51 22.55 -8.71
N ARG A 228 5.83 21.75 -7.70
CA ARG A 228 6.07 22.25 -6.34
C ARG A 228 7.44 22.93 -6.26
N PRO A 229 7.50 24.17 -5.73
CA PRO A 229 8.74 24.96 -5.75
C PRO A 229 9.88 24.34 -4.94
N GLU A 230 9.56 23.57 -3.90
CA GLU A 230 10.53 22.88 -3.03
C GLU A 230 11.08 21.58 -3.61
N ILE A 231 10.49 21.03 -4.68
CA ILE A 231 10.87 19.72 -5.24
C ILE A 231 11.88 19.87 -6.37
N ASP A 232 12.87 18.96 -6.40
CA ASP A 232 13.78 18.80 -7.53
C ASP A 232 13.18 17.85 -8.57
N PRO A 233 12.74 18.33 -9.74
CA PRO A 233 12.14 17.47 -10.74
C PRO A 233 13.11 16.43 -11.33
N LYS A 234 14.42 16.60 -11.17
CA LYS A 234 15.43 15.61 -11.59
C LYS A 234 15.60 14.48 -10.58
N ARG A 235 15.03 14.59 -9.39
CA ARG A 235 15.15 13.63 -8.29
C ARG A 235 13.76 13.15 -7.80
N ILE A 236 12.83 12.91 -8.73
CA ILE A 236 11.53 12.31 -8.44
C ILE A 236 11.58 10.83 -8.80
N GLY A 237 11.50 9.96 -7.78
CA GLY A 237 11.39 8.51 -7.94
C GLY A 237 9.93 8.04 -7.93
N VAL A 238 9.69 6.80 -8.38
CA VAL A 238 8.40 6.11 -8.25
C VAL A 238 8.57 4.80 -7.51
N MET A 239 7.67 4.51 -6.58
CA MET A 239 7.57 3.24 -5.90
C MET A 239 6.12 2.80 -5.76
N ALA A 240 5.91 1.50 -5.64
CA ALA A 240 4.59 0.95 -5.36
C ALA A 240 4.67 -0.46 -4.80
N ILE A 241 3.64 -0.88 -4.04
CA ILE A 241 3.61 -2.13 -3.29
C ILE A 241 2.66 -3.16 -3.91
N SER A 242 2.97 -4.46 -3.83
CA SER A 242 2.08 -5.57 -4.23
C SER A 242 1.72 -5.50 -5.71
N LEU A 243 0.44 -5.25 -6.07
CA LEU A 243 0.07 -4.95 -7.47
C LEU A 243 0.85 -3.74 -8.01
N GLY A 244 1.35 -2.91 -7.12
CA GLY A 244 2.28 -1.83 -7.46
C GLY A 244 3.59 -2.30 -8.09
N GLY A 245 3.98 -3.56 -7.93
CA GLY A 245 5.04 -4.19 -8.72
C GLY A 245 4.73 -4.26 -10.22
N TYR A 246 3.49 -3.95 -10.62
CA TYR A 246 3.09 -3.62 -11.98
C TYR A 246 3.12 -2.11 -12.23
N TYR A 247 2.57 -1.31 -11.31
CA TYR A 247 2.39 0.12 -11.51
C TYR A 247 3.70 0.90 -11.63
N ALA A 248 4.61 0.74 -10.66
CA ALA A 248 5.86 1.49 -10.66
C ALA A 248 6.77 1.14 -11.86
N PRO A 249 7.00 -0.15 -12.20
CA PRO A 249 7.77 -0.49 -13.39
C PRO A 249 7.15 0.04 -14.69
N ARG A 250 5.82 -0.02 -14.84
CA ARG A 250 5.15 0.49 -16.02
C ARG A 250 5.26 2.01 -16.12
N ALA A 251 5.05 2.73 -15.02
CA ALA A 251 5.23 4.18 -14.96
C ALA A 251 6.65 4.58 -15.37
N ALA A 252 7.68 3.99 -14.77
CA ALA A 252 9.08 4.31 -15.08
C ALA A 252 9.51 3.88 -16.49
N ALA A 253 8.90 2.84 -17.06
CA ALA A 253 9.19 2.40 -18.42
C ALA A 253 8.66 3.35 -19.48
N LEU A 254 7.52 4.00 -19.24
CA LEU A 254 6.80 4.80 -20.22
C LEU A 254 6.85 6.30 -19.95
N ASP A 255 7.30 6.70 -18.74
CA ASP A 255 7.68 8.08 -18.41
C ASP A 255 9.14 8.12 -17.93
N GLN A 256 10.04 8.44 -18.85
CA GLN A 256 11.49 8.46 -18.63
C GLN A 256 11.98 9.61 -17.72
N ARG A 257 11.08 10.42 -17.19
CA ARG A 257 11.40 11.51 -16.26
C ARG A 257 11.60 11.02 -14.83
N TYR A 258 11.12 9.82 -14.49
CA TYR A 258 11.35 9.23 -13.17
C TYR A 258 12.83 8.92 -12.96
N ALA A 259 13.42 9.47 -11.89
CA ALA A 259 14.83 9.33 -11.55
C ALA A 259 15.21 7.92 -11.07
N CYS A 260 14.25 7.18 -10.51
CA CYS A 260 14.43 5.78 -10.11
C CYS A 260 13.06 5.09 -9.98
N CYS A 261 13.10 3.75 -9.98
CA CYS A 261 11.93 2.90 -9.81
C CYS A 261 12.16 1.85 -8.73
N LEU A 262 11.22 1.76 -7.77
CA LEU A 262 11.23 0.74 -6.74
C LEU A 262 9.94 -0.09 -6.81
N ALA A 263 10.07 -1.37 -7.13
CA ALA A 263 8.98 -2.34 -7.14
C ALA A 263 9.00 -3.15 -5.82
N TRP A 264 8.09 -2.81 -4.89
CA TRP A 264 7.92 -3.55 -3.64
C TRP A 264 6.92 -4.69 -3.84
N GLY A 265 7.42 -5.81 -4.29
CA GLY A 265 6.70 -6.90 -4.92
C GLY A 265 6.92 -6.87 -6.42
N ALA A 266 6.44 -7.89 -7.13
CA ALA A 266 6.62 -7.99 -8.55
C ALA A 266 5.38 -8.58 -9.23
N GLN A 267 5.11 -8.13 -10.43
CA GLN A 267 4.04 -8.68 -11.28
C GLN A 267 4.61 -8.81 -12.69
N TRP A 268 4.35 -9.92 -13.36
CA TRP A 268 4.73 -10.11 -14.75
C TRP A 268 3.51 -10.21 -15.66
N ASP A 269 2.62 -11.14 -15.35
CA ASP A 269 1.33 -11.35 -16.01
C ASP A 269 0.24 -11.47 -14.94
N TYR A 270 -0.46 -10.37 -14.69
CA TYR A 270 -1.45 -10.32 -13.62
C TYR A 270 -2.74 -11.09 -13.97
N GLN A 271 -3.08 -11.20 -15.25
CA GLN A 271 -4.19 -12.04 -15.72
C GLN A 271 -3.94 -13.51 -15.37
N LYS A 272 -2.71 -14.01 -15.64
CA LYS A 272 -2.35 -15.40 -15.33
C LYS A 272 -2.50 -15.69 -13.83
N ILE A 273 -2.01 -14.78 -12.97
CA ILE A 273 -2.12 -14.93 -11.51
C ILE A 273 -3.59 -15.05 -11.08
N TRP A 274 -4.49 -14.23 -11.61
CA TRP A 274 -5.90 -14.30 -11.26
C TRP A 274 -6.62 -15.50 -11.87
N ARG A 275 -6.23 -15.95 -13.05
CA ARG A 275 -6.72 -17.20 -13.63
C ARG A 275 -6.39 -18.38 -12.73
N ASP A 276 -5.11 -18.52 -12.34
CA ASP A 276 -4.67 -19.59 -11.42
C ASP A 276 -5.42 -19.55 -10.08
N ARG A 277 -5.74 -18.34 -9.56
CA ARG A 277 -6.54 -18.17 -8.33
C ARG A 277 -7.99 -18.62 -8.50
N PHE A 278 -8.64 -18.25 -9.59
CA PHE A 278 -10.02 -18.65 -9.87
C PHE A 278 -10.12 -20.16 -10.14
N ASP A 279 -9.16 -20.75 -10.85
CA ASP A 279 -9.10 -22.19 -11.08
C ASP A 279 -8.96 -22.98 -9.77
N ARG A 280 -8.13 -22.50 -8.84
CA ARG A 280 -8.00 -23.09 -7.49
C ARG A 280 -9.30 -22.98 -6.68
N LEU A 281 -9.93 -21.82 -6.69
CA LEU A 281 -11.23 -21.63 -6.01
C LEU A 281 -12.31 -22.55 -6.57
N ALA A 282 -12.35 -22.79 -7.86
CA ALA A 282 -13.29 -23.70 -8.50
C ALA A 282 -13.06 -25.18 -8.09
N GLN A 283 -11.83 -25.52 -7.69
CA GLN A 283 -11.43 -26.83 -7.18
C GLN A 283 -11.56 -26.95 -5.64
N ALA A 284 -12.21 -25.99 -4.99
CA ALA A 284 -12.31 -25.88 -3.53
C ALA A 284 -10.93 -25.80 -2.81
N ASP A 285 -9.87 -25.42 -3.54
CA ASP A 285 -8.57 -25.08 -2.99
C ASP A 285 -8.52 -23.58 -2.70
N THR A 286 -8.37 -23.21 -1.44
CA THR A 286 -8.37 -21.79 -1.04
C THR A 286 -7.00 -21.17 -1.31
N PRO A 287 -6.86 -20.27 -2.32
CA PRO A 287 -5.60 -19.60 -2.55
C PRO A 287 -5.29 -18.57 -1.45
N SER A 288 -4.01 -18.27 -1.27
CA SER A 288 -3.55 -17.22 -0.35
C SER A 288 -3.90 -15.83 -0.91
N LEU A 289 -5.09 -15.33 -0.55
CA LEU A 289 -5.60 -14.03 -0.97
C LEU A 289 -5.59 -13.06 0.20
N SER A 290 -5.06 -11.86 -0.01
CA SER A 290 -5.13 -10.76 0.95
C SER A 290 -6.49 -10.05 0.99
N VAL A 291 -7.37 -10.36 0.04
CA VAL A 291 -8.70 -9.75 -0.14
C VAL A 291 -9.76 -10.82 -0.43
N ALA A 292 -11.03 -10.45 -0.34
CA ALA A 292 -12.11 -11.28 -0.86
C ALA A 292 -11.98 -11.47 -2.38
N ALA A 293 -12.31 -12.67 -2.89
CA ALA A 293 -12.18 -12.94 -4.32
C ALA A 293 -12.99 -11.97 -5.21
N GLN A 294 -14.12 -11.47 -4.71
CA GLN A 294 -14.96 -10.49 -5.40
C GLN A 294 -14.31 -9.11 -5.53
N HIS A 295 -13.27 -8.82 -4.77
CA HIS A 295 -12.61 -7.52 -4.78
C HIS A 295 -12.03 -7.17 -6.16
N ILE A 296 -11.45 -8.15 -6.87
CA ILE A 296 -10.92 -7.88 -8.21
C ILE A 296 -12.00 -7.48 -9.21
N SER A 297 -13.16 -8.13 -9.16
CA SER A 297 -14.29 -7.76 -10.02
C SER A 297 -14.80 -6.35 -9.72
N TRP A 298 -14.86 -5.99 -8.44
CA TRP A 298 -15.27 -4.66 -8.03
C TRP A 298 -14.31 -3.57 -8.52
N VAL A 299 -13.00 -3.72 -8.31
CA VAL A 299 -12.02 -2.70 -8.72
C VAL A 299 -11.91 -2.56 -10.24
N LEU A 300 -12.19 -3.62 -10.99
CA LEU A 300 -12.23 -3.61 -12.45
C LEU A 300 -13.59 -3.18 -13.03
N ASN A 301 -14.62 -2.97 -12.21
CA ASN A 301 -16.01 -2.83 -12.66
C ASN A 301 -16.45 -3.98 -13.58
N ALA A 302 -16.08 -5.21 -13.21
CA ALA A 302 -16.37 -6.41 -13.98
C ALA A 302 -17.67 -7.07 -13.50
N SER A 303 -18.46 -7.57 -14.44
CA SER A 303 -19.76 -8.20 -14.17
C SER A 303 -19.65 -9.69 -13.79
N SER A 304 -18.50 -10.32 -14.06
CA SER A 304 -18.22 -11.73 -13.77
C SER A 304 -16.71 -11.96 -13.64
N GLN A 305 -16.32 -13.18 -13.21
CA GLN A 305 -14.92 -13.60 -13.20
C GLN A 305 -14.30 -13.61 -14.62
N ASP A 306 -15.05 -14.07 -15.61
CA ASP A 306 -14.61 -14.07 -17.02
C ASP A 306 -14.40 -12.64 -17.53
N ASP A 307 -15.33 -11.72 -17.21
CA ASP A 307 -15.16 -10.31 -17.56
C ASP A 307 -13.95 -9.70 -16.85
N ALA A 308 -13.72 -10.04 -15.57
CA ALA A 308 -12.53 -9.61 -14.85
C ALA A 308 -11.24 -10.14 -15.53
N LEU A 309 -11.19 -11.41 -15.89
CA LEU A 309 -10.03 -11.99 -16.60
C LEU A 309 -9.79 -11.31 -17.94
N LYS A 310 -10.85 -11.01 -18.71
CA LYS A 310 -10.74 -10.26 -19.97
C LYS A 310 -10.17 -8.86 -19.75
N ARG A 311 -10.64 -8.12 -18.72
CA ARG A 311 -10.12 -6.79 -18.40
C ARG A 311 -8.69 -6.81 -17.88
N LEU A 312 -8.22 -7.95 -17.37
CA LEU A 312 -6.83 -8.15 -16.94
C LEU A 312 -5.87 -8.51 -18.09
N GLU A 313 -6.35 -8.80 -19.30
CA GLU A 313 -5.48 -9.15 -20.43
C GLU A 313 -4.33 -8.17 -20.69
N PRO A 314 -4.54 -6.83 -20.61
CA PRO A 314 -3.47 -5.86 -20.85
C PRO A 314 -2.53 -5.65 -19.64
N PHE A 315 -2.79 -6.28 -18.48
CA PHE A 315 -1.93 -6.16 -17.29
C PHE A 315 -0.69 -7.05 -17.38
N LYS A 316 0.19 -6.74 -18.32
CA LYS A 316 1.44 -7.45 -18.61
C LYS A 316 2.59 -6.47 -18.71
N LEU A 317 3.76 -6.90 -18.25
CA LEU A 317 4.99 -6.09 -18.27
C LEU A 317 5.95 -6.51 -19.39
N ASP A 318 5.66 -7.60 -20.10
CA ASP A 318 6.44 -8.00 -21.25
C ASP A 318 6.36 -6.94 -22.37
N GLY A 319 7.52 -6.60 -22.95
CA GLY A 319 7.65 -5.50 -23.93
C GLY A 319 7.60 -4.10 -23.31
N VAL A 320 7.38 -3.99 -21.98
CA VAL A 320 7.29 -2.72 -21.25
C VAL A 320 8.53 -2.47 -20.43
N VAL A 321 8.88 -3.35 -19.49
CA VAL A 321 9.98 -3.14 -18.52
C VAL A 321 11.35 -3.07 -19.17
N GLN A 322 11.50 -3.57 -20.38
CA GLN A 322 12.71 -3.44 -21.21
C GLN A 322 13.07 -1.97 -21.48
N LYS A 323 12.09 -1.06 -21.39
CA LYS A 323 12.26 0.38 -21.61
C LYS A 323 12.73 1.13 -20.36
N ILE A 324 12.76 0.51 -19.18
CA ILE A 324 13.26 1.13 -17.95
C ILE A 324 14.76 1.38 -18.11
N ASN A 325 15.20 2.63 -17.97
CA ASN A 325 16.60 3.05 -18.06
C ASN A 325 17.15 3.66 -16.77
N CYS A 326 16.28 4.07 -15.83
CA CYS A 326 16.66 4.59 -14.53
C CYS A 326 17.10 3.46 -13.56
N PRO A 327 17.81 3.79 -12.45
CA PRO A 327 18.07 2.83 -11.38
C PRO A 327 16.80 2.11 -10.92
N PHE A 328 16.89 0.79 -10.78
CA PHE A 328 15.75 -0.08 -10.51
C PHE A 328 16.02 -1.00 -9.31
N LEU A 329 15.11 -1.00 -8.34
CA LEU A 329 15.12 -1.94 -7.22
C LEU A 329 13.84 -2.77 -7.22
N MET A 330 13.99 -4.08 -7.08
CA MET A 330 12.88 -5.01 -6.85
C MET A 330 13.08 -5.74 -5.54
N LEU A 331 12.01 -5.82 -4.74
CA LEU A 331 11.97 -6.56 -3.48
C LEU A 331 10.96 -7.69 -3.57
N HIS A 332 11.33 -8.87 -3.08
CA HIS A 332 10.45 -10.03 -3.07
C HIS A 332 10.73 -10.94 -1.87
N GLY A 333 9.71 -11.61 -1.35
CA GLY A 333 9.86 -12.67 -0.34
C GLY A 333 10.05 -14.02 -1.03
N GLU A 334 11.01 -14.83 -0.59
CA GLU A 334 11.26 -16.16 -1.16
C GLU A 334 10.01 -17.06 -1.11
N GLY A 335 9.22 -16.95 -0.05
CA GLY A 335 7.98 -17.70 0.18
C GLY A 335 6.72 -16.89 -0.06
N ASP A 336 6.75 -15.90 -0.93
CA ASP A 336 5.54 -15.15 -1.28
C ASP A 336 4.47 -16.09 -1.87
N GLU A 337 3.41 -16.33 -1.08
CA GLU A 337 2.30 -17.21 -1.46
C GLU A 337 1.31 -16.55 -2.44
N GLN A 338 1.38 -15.23 -2.61
CA GLN A 338 0.48 -14.51 -3.49
C GLN A 338 1.05 -14.38 -4.90
N ILE A 339 2.36 -14.13 -5.01
CA ILE A 339 3.06 -13.95 -6.28
C ILE A 339 4.27 -14.88 -6.30
N PRO A 340 4.30 -15.88 -7.19
CA PRO A 340 5.44 -16.79 -7.28
C PRO A 340 6.75 -16.06 -7.54
N LEU A 341 7.84 -16.46 -6.89
CA LEU A 341 9.19 -15.90 -7.09
C LEU A 341 9.61 -15.94 -8.57
N SER A 342 9.17 -16.95 -9.31
CA SER A 342 9.45 -17.07 -10.75
C SER A 342 8.87 -15.92 -11.59
N GLU A 343 7.74 -15.33 -11.19
CA GLU A 343 7.18 -14.15 -11.86
C GLU A 343 8.04 -12.90 -11.60
N ALA A 344 8.55 -12.77 -10.35
CA ALA A 344 9.49 -11.71 -10.00
C ALA A 344 10.81 -11.82 -10.76
N GLN A 345 11.36 -13.03 -10.86
CA GLN A 345 12.60 -13.31 -11.60
C GLN A 345 12.45 -12.96 -13.08
N LYS A 346 11.38 -13.41 -13.74
CA LYS A 346 11.08 -13.05 -15.13
C LYS A 346 11.02 -11.54 -15.36
N CYS A 347 10.30 -10.84 -14.49
CA CYS A 347 10.21 -9.39 -14.56
C CYS A 347 11.59 -8.74 -14.44
N PHE A 348 12.37 -9.12 -13.41
CA PHE A 348 13.68 -8.56 -13.15
C PHE A 348 14.68 -8.82 -14.28
N GLU A 349 14.69 -10.02 -14.84
CA GLU A 349 15.55 -10.38 -15.99
C GLU A 349 15.26 -9.49 -17.20
N ALA A 350 13.99 -9.22 -17.47
CA ALA A 350 13.53 -8.41 -18.58
C ALA A 350 13.76 -6.89 -18.43
N VAL A 351 13.96 -6.40 -17.21
CA VAL A 351 14.19 -4.95 -16.97
C VAL A 351 15.42 -4.45 -17.69
N GLY A 352 15.25 -3.38 -18.50
CA GLY A 352 16.29 -2.83 -19.37
C GLY A 352 17.36 -2.00 -18.65
N SER A 353 17.14 -1.57 -17.43
CA SER A 353 18.11 -0.79 -16.66
C SER A 353 19.43 -1.54 -16.46
N ARG A 354 20.56 -0.82 -16.66
CA ARG A 354 21.90 -1.32 -16.33
C ARG A 354 22.21 -1.28 -14.83
N GLN A 355 21.48 -0.46 -14.08
CA GLN A 355 21.59 -0.31 -12.63
C GLN A 355 20.37 -0.94 -11.97
N LYS A 356 20.29 -2.26 -11.95
CA LYS A 356 19.16 -2.98 -11.36
C LYS A 356 19.63 -3.92 -10.25
N THR A 357 18.85 -3.96 -9.18
CA THR A 357 19.06 -4.81 -8.01
C THR A 357 17.76 -5.56 -7.70
N MET A 358 17.87 -6.85 -7.40
CA MET A 358 16.80 -7.64 -6.82
C MET A 358 17.21 -8.11 -5.43
N LYS A 359 16.45 -7.73 -4.40
CA LYS A 359 16.60 -8.27 -3.05
C LYS A 359 15.50 -9.29 -2.79
N ILE A 360 15.91 -10.54 -2.59
CA ILE A 360 15.04 -11.62 -2.15
C ILE A 360 15.26 -11.77 -0.65
N PHE A 361 14.18 -11.65 0.14
CA PHE A 361 14.22 -11.89 1.57
C PHE A 361 13.98 -13.36 1.85
N THR A 362 14.90 -13.99 2.55
CA THR A 362 14.87 -15.42 2.87
C THR A 362 14.14 -15.67 4.19
N ARG A 363 13.86 -16.94 4.44
CA ARG A 363 13.25 -17.38 5.69
C ARG A 363 14.11 -17.05 6.91
N GLU A 364 15.44 -17.16 6.78
CA GLU A 364 16.39 -16.90 7.86
C GLU A 364 16.52 -15.42 8.19
N GLU A 365 16.45 -14.54 7.18
CA GLU A 365 16.51 -13.10 7.40
C GLU A 365 15.21 -12.53 7.96
N GLY A 366 14.08 -13.20 7.74
CA GLY A 366 12.75 -12.63 7.88
C GLY A 366 12.34 -11.80 6.65
N GLY A 367 11.07 -11.39 6.57
CA GLY A 367 10.54 -10.74 5.36
C GLY A 367 10.24 -11.73 4.23
N TYR A 368 10.01 -12.98 4.58
CA TYR A 368 9.82 -14.12 3.70
C TYR A 368 8.51 -14.08 2.90
N HIS A 369 7.46 -13.47 3.48
CA HIS A 369 6.12 -13.45 2.91
C HIS A 369 5.87 -12.28 1.95
N HIS A 370 4.67 -12.25 1.38
CA HIS A 370 4.23 -11.20 0.46
C HIS A 370 4.44 -9.80 1.03
N CYS A 371 5.18 -8.97 0.31
CA CYS A 371 5.53 -7.60 0.72
C CYS A 371 6.14 -7.53 2.14
N GLN A 372 6.87 -8.58 2.53
CA GLN A 372 7.58 -8.71 3.81
C GLN A 372 6.69 -8.43 5.03
N ILE A 373 5.43 -8.86 4.97
CA ILE A 373 4.43 -8.58 6.01
C ILE A 373 4.79 -9.18 7.37
N ASP A 374 5.60 -10.22 7.38
CA ASP A 374 6.12 -10.89 8.57
C ASP A 374 7.26 -10.12 9.24
N ASN A 375 7.99 -9.25 8.51
CA ASN A 375 9.04 -8.40 9.04
C ASN A 375 9.23 -7.15 8.17
N GLN A 376 8.31 -6.20 8.30
CA GLN A 376 8.30 -5.00 7.45
C GLN A 376 9.53 -4.09 7.70
N SER A 377 10.09 -4.07 8.91
CA SER A 377 11.21 -3.18 9.24
C SER A 377 12.47 -3.47 8.44
N ILE A 378 12.76 -4.74 8.16
CA ILE A 378 13.95 -5.12 7.38
C ILE A 378 13.86 -4.64 5.93
N CYS A 379 12.67 -4.73 5.31
CA CYS A 379 12.51 -4.27 3.95
C CYS A 379 12.46 -2.74 3.87
N SER A 380 11.81 -2.07 4.84
CA SER A 380 11.78 -0.61 4.90
C SER A 380 13.18 -0.03 5.00
N ALA A 381 14.03 -0.54 5.90
CA ALA A 381 15.40 -0.10 6.03
C ALA A 381 16.16 -0.24 4.69
N TYR A 382 16.06 -1.40 4.03
CA TYR A 382 16.73 -1.64 2.75
C TYR A 382 16.24 -0.70 1.64
N MET A 383 14.93 -0.46 1.55
CA MET A 383 14.34 0.45 0.55
C MET A 383 14.78 1.89 0.77
N TRP A 384 14.72 2.35 2.02
CA TRP A 384 15.04 3.74 2.34
C TRP A 384 16.52 4.03 2.16
N ASP A 385 17.42 3.11 2.54
CA ASP A 385 18.86 3.22 2.30
C ASP A 385 19.17 3.27 0.80
N TRP A 386 18.50 2.46 -0.01
CA TRP A 386 18.67 2.48 -1.46
C TRP A 386 18.16 3.81 -2.08
N LEU A 387 16.99 4.29 -1.67
CA LEU A 387 16.46 5.58 -2.14
C LEU A 387 17.36 6.75 -1.75
N GLU A 388 17.91 6.74 -0.53
CA GLU A 388 18.85 7.76 -0.07
C GLU A 388 20.13 7.76 -0.93
N GLN A 389 20.68 6.59 -1.27
CA GLN A 389 21.83 6.47 -2.15
C GLN A 389 21.58 6.97 -3.57
N VAL A 390 20.39 6.66 -4.13
CA VAL A 390 20.07 7.01 -5.52
C VAL A 390 19.63 8.45 -5.66
N LEU A 391 18.81 8.97 -4.75
CA LEU A 391 18.24 10.31 -4.82
C LEU A 391 19.09 11.37 -4.14
N GLN A 392 20.09 10.97 -3.34
CA GLN A 392 21.10 11.85 -2.71
C GLN A 392 20.48 13.11 -2.07
N PRO A 393 19.65 12.97 -1.02
CA PRO A 393 19.15 14.14 -0.31
C PRO A 393 20.31 14.91 0.33
N GLU A 394 20.21 16.24 0.35
CA GLU A 394 21.17 17.05 1.08
C GLU A 394 21.01 16.80 2.59
N ARG A 395 22.13 16.58 3.28
CA ARG A 395 22.19 16.30 4.73
C ARG A 395 22.33 17.59 5.54
#